data_4cac454bcfc75f32689d4e79dc63e68a
#
_entry.id   4cac454bcfc75f32689d4e79dc63e68a
#
_cell.length_a   1.000
_cell.length_b   1.000
_cell.length_c   1.000
_cell.angle_alpha   90.00
_cell.angle_beta   90.00
_cell.angle_gamma   90.00
#
_symmetry.space_group_name_H-M   'P 1'
#
loop_
_entity.id
_entity.type
_entity.pdbx_description
1 polymer ?
#
loop_
_entity_poly.entity_id
_entity_poly.type
_entity_poly.pdbx_seq_one_letter_code
_entity_poly.pdbx_strand_id
1 'polypeptide(L)'
;MKGLDRREFLQLMGLGGVIFASGLAGPALAAGYKSGADDFFFLQISDLHWGFSGPAVNPDPTGTLPKAIAAVNSLSQPPDFVVFTGDLTHITEDGAERRRRLTEVREIIAGLKVKNVKFLPGEHDASLDSGQMYQEFFGPTHYVFQHKGVHFIALDNVSDPGGSLGEVQLKWLEGELQKAGKQARIIILTHRPIFDLYPQWDWATRDGAKAVELLLPYPNVTVLYGHIHQEHHHMTGHIPHHAAKGMMFSLPAPGSMPKRVAIPWDPAAPYRGLGFREVAAKGGQAVYDLTEVPLQKG
;
A
#
# COMPACT_ATOMS: atom_id res chain seq x y z
N MET A 1 -16.07 -16.27 -29.18
CA MET A 1 -16.23 -16.79 -27.81
C MET A 1 -17.08 -15.74 -27.07
N LYS A 2 -18.25 -16.14 -26.53
CA LYS A 2 -19.09 -15.24 -25.70
C LYS A 2 -18.33 -15.04 -24.38
N GLY A 3 -18.09 -13.80 -24.01
CA GLY A 3 -17.54 -13.47 -22.71
C GLY A 3 -18.51 -13.89 -21.60
N LEU A 4 -17.97 -14.42 -20.51
CA LEU A 4 -18.74 -14.74 -19.31
C LEU A 4 -19.42 -13.46 -18.80
N ASP A 5 -20.70 -13.54 -18.46
CA ASP A 5 -21.35 -12.43 -17.80
C ASP A 5 -20.93 -12.34 -16.32
N ARG A 6 -21.21 -11.20 -15.68
CA ARG A 6 -20.79 -10.90 -14.31
C ARG A 6 -21.38 -11.91 -13.29
N ARG A 7 -22.49 -12.53 -13.60
CA ARG A 7 -23.19 -13.49 -12.74
C ARG A 7 -22.57 -14.88 -12.84
N GLU A 8 -22.18 -15.30 -14.04
CA GLU A 8 -21.43 -16.54 -14.30
C GLU A 8 -20.04 -16.49 -13.68
N PHE A 9 -19.38 -15.32 -13.73
CA PHE A 9 -18.11 -15.07 -13.06
C PHE A 9 -18.21 -15.22 -11.53
N LEU A 10 -19.24 -14.66 -10.91
CA LEU A 10 -19.47 -14.76 -9.45
C LEU A 10 -19.84 -16.18 -8.99
N GLN A 11 -20.49 -16.98 -9.83
CA GLN A 11 -20.80 -18.37 -9.53
C GLN A 11 -19.56 -19.28 -9.59
N LEU A 12 -18.60 -18.99 -10.46
CA LEU A 12 -17.29 -19.67 -10.50
C LEU A 12 -16.41 -19.35 -9.29
N MET A 13 -16.59 -18.20 -8.64
CA MET A 13 -15.87 -17.78 -7.44
C MET A 13 -16.23 -18.59 -6.18
N GLY A 14 -17.34 -19.35 -6.18
CA GLY A 14 -17.73 -20.23 -5.07
C GLY A 14 -16.87 -21.50 -4.91
N LEU A 15 -15.90 -21.76 -5.77
CA LEU A 15 -15.05 -22.94 -5.79
C LEU A 15 -13.54 -22.58 -5.65
N GLY A 16 -13.19 -21.76 -4.65
CA GLY A 16 -11.84 -21.77 -4.07
C GLY A 16 -10.66 -21.39 -4.96
N GLY A 17 -10.84 -20.55 -5.96
CA GLY A 17 -9.73 -20.04 -6.78
C GLY A 17 -10.00 -18.65 -7.32
N VAL A 18 -9.27 -17.66 -6.81
CA VAL A 18 -9.34 -16.28 -7.31
C VAL A 18 -8.48 -16.16 -8.56
N ILE A 19 -9.10 -16.08 -9.73
CA ILE A 19 -8.42 -15.71 -10.98
C ILE A 19 -8.60 -14.19 -11.14
N PHE A 20 -7.54 -13.42 -10.88
CA PHE A 20 -7.52 -12.02 -11.23
C PHE A 20 -7.08 -11.88 -12.69
N ALA A 21 -7.94 -11.33 -13.54
CA ALA A 21 -7.56 -10.90 -14.87
C ALA A 21 -6.81 -9.56 -14.72
N SER A 22 -5.48 -9.60 -14.73
CA SER A 22 -4.67 -8.40 -14.99
C SER A 22 -4.92 -7.99 -16.44
N GLY A 23 -5.86 -7.08 -16.64
CA GLY A 23 -6.12 -6.52 -17.95
C GLY A 23 -4.88 -5.76 -18.43
N LEU A 24 -4.36 -6.11 -19.60
CA LEU A 24 -3.49 -5.27 -20.40
C LEU A 24 -4.31 -4.04 -20.85
N ALA A 25 -4.56 -3.12 -19.94
CA ALA A 25 -5.14 -1.83 -20.26
C ALA A 25 -4.00 -0.84 -20.45
N GLY A 26 -3.82 -0.40 -21.68
CA GLY A 26 -3.09 0.83 -21.98
C GLY A 26 -3.68 2.02 -21.20
N PRO A 27 -3.11 3.23 -21.28
CA PRO A 27 -3.32 4.32 -20.34
C PRO A 27 -4.72 4.92 -20.45
N ALA A 28 -5.69 4.29 -19.78
CA ALA A 28 -7.00 4.87 -19.53
C ALA A 28 -7.16 5.13 -18.02
N LEU A 29 -6.20 5.88 -17.48
CA LEU A 29 -6.26 6.36 -16.10
C LEU A 29 -7.35 7.42 -15.97
N ALA A 30 -8.25 7.23 -15.01
CA ALA A 30 -9.19 8.22 -14.50
C ALA A 30 -10.26 8.79 -15.46
N ALA A 31 -10.45 8.26 -16.65
CA ALA A 31 -11.55 8.69 -17.51
C ALA A 31 -12.85 7.99 -17.10
N GLY A 32 -13.61 8.57 -16.17
CA GLY A 32 -15.00 8.16 -15.90
C GLY A 32 -15.32 7.69 -14.47
N TYR A 33 -14.42 7.85 -13.50
CA TYR A 33 -14.67 7.37 -12.13
C TYR A 33 -15.63 8.23 -11.30
N LYS A 34 -15.74 9.52 -11.56
CA LYS A 34 -16.60 10.42 -10.77
C LYS A 34 -17.92 10.66 -11.48
N SER A 35 -18.84 9.70 -11.47
CA SER A 35 -20.19 9.86 -11.96
C SER A 35 -21.22 10.07 -10.83
N GLY A 36 -20.95 9.63 -9.61
CA GLY A 36 -21.78 9.79 -8.43
C GLY A 36 -21.17 10.74 -7.40
N ALA A 37 -22.00 11.34 -6.55
CA ALA A 37 -21.56 12.26 -5.50
C ALA A 37 -20.60 11.59 -4.50
N ASP A 38 -20.77 10.29 -4.28
CA ASP A 38 -19.97 9.48 -3.35
C ASP A 38 -18.86 8.69 -4.03
N ASP A 39 -18.69 8.83 -5.35
CA ASP A 39 -17.59 8.20 -6.07
C ASP A 39 -16.28 8.95 -5.77
N PHE A 40 -15.20 8.21 -5.56
CA PHE A 40 -13.87 8.76 -5.37
C PHE A 40 -12.79 7.78 -5.78
N PHE A 41 -11.60 8.28 -5.98
CA PHE A 41 -10.42 7.45 -6.07
C PHE A 41 -9.22 8.08 -5.37
N PHE A 42 -8.34 7.24 -4.92
CA PHE A 42 -7.08 7.65 -4.31
C PHE A 42 -5.93 6.79 -4.86
N LEU A 43 -4.73 7.23 -4.62
CA LEU A 43 -3.53 6.49 -5.02
C LEU A 43 -2.84 5.91 -3.80
N GLN A 44 -2.41 4.66 -3.92
CA GLN A 44 -1.51 3.98 -2.99
C GLN A 44 -0.13 3.91 -3.61
N ILE A 45 0.86 4.50 -2.94
CA ILE A 45 2.28 4.48 -3.32
C ILE A 45 3.04 3.86 -2.14
N SER A 46 3.99 2.97 -2.40
CA SER A 46 4.67 2.22 -1.34
C SER A 46 6.14 2.00 -1.64
N ASP A 47 6.92 1.79 -0.60
CA ASP A 47 8.29 1.27 -0.68
C ASP A 47 9.20 2.14 -1.57
N LEU A 48 9.28 3.44 -1.24
CA LEU A 48 10.07 4.43 -1.95
C LEU A 48 11.57 4.20 -1.74
N HIS A 49 11.95 3.74 -0.55
CA HIS A 49 13.34 3.51 -0.13
C HIS A 49 14.30 4.64 -0.54
N TRP A 50 13.90 5.89 -0.34
CA TRP A 50 14.75 7.04 -0.65
C TRP A 50 16.10 6.95 0.08
N GLY A 51 17.19 7.13 -0.66
CA GLY A 51 18.54 6.91 -0.16
C GLY A 51 19.04 5.48 -0.35
N PHE A 52 18.29 4.59 -1.02
CA PHE A 52 18.82 3.29 -1.47
C PHE A 52 20.01 3.50 -2.41
N SER A 53 21.02 2.62 -2.30
CA SER A 53 22.17 2.58 -3.18
C SER A 53 22.44 1.14 -3.60
N GLY A 54 22.20 0.83 -4.84
CA GLY A 54 22.39 -0.50 -5.38
C GLY A 54 22.27 -0.51 -6.92
N PRO A 55 23.31 -0.08 -7.67
CA PRO A 55 23.20 0.11 -9.12
C PRO A 55 22.91 -1.18 -9.89
N ALA A 56 23.23 -2.35 -9.32
CA ALA A 56 22.84 -3.64 -9.89
C ALA A 56 21.34 -3.94 -9.76
N VAL A 57 20.64 -3.24 -8.87
CA VAL A 57 19.21 -3.41 -8.58
C VAL A 57 18.40 -2.24 -9.15
N ASN A 58 18.87 -1.02 -8.97
CA ASN A 58 18.31 0.18 -9.57
C ASN A 58 19.45 1.18 -9.87
N PRO A 59 19.80 1.44 -11.14
CA PRO A 59 20.84 2.39 -11.51
C PRO A 59 20.41 3.85 -11.40
N ASP A 60 19.09 4.13 -11.26
CA ASP A 60 18.52 5.47 -11.10
C ASP A 60 17.62 5.51 -9.85
N PRO A 61 18.19 5.31 -8.63
CA PRO A 61 17.38 5.24 -7.41
C PRO A 61 16.73 6.57 -7.04
N THR A 62 17.23 7.69 -7.53
CA THR A 62 16.69 9.03 -7.29
C THR A 62 15.66 9.46 -8.33
N GLY A 63 15.47 8.71 -9.42
CA GLY A 63 14.57 9.06 -10.50
C GLY A 63 13.15 8.51 -10.36
N THR A 64 12.94 7.43 -9.64
CA THR A 64 11.64 6.73 -9.59
C THR A 64 10.54 7.54 -8.88
N LEU A 65 10.84 8.13 -7.72
CA LEU A 65 9.86 8.96 -7.00
C LEU A 65 9.47 10.22 -7.77
N PRO A 66 10.39 11.04 -8.31
CA PRO A 66 10.03 12.16 -9.18
C PRO A 66 9.17 11.76 -10.39
N LYS A 67 9.44 10.60 -11.01
CA LYS A 67 8.62 10.07 -12.11
C LYS A 67 7.19 9.77 -11.65
N ALA A 68 7.01 9.16 -10.48
CA ALA A 68 5.68 8.90 -9.93
C ALA A 68 4.92 10.21 -9.63
N ILE A 69 5.59 11.20 -9.02
CA ILE A 69 5.00 12.51 -8.76
C ILE A 69 4.56 13.19 -10.08
N ALA A 70 5.40 13.13 -11.12
CA ALA A 70 5.06 13.67 -12.44
C ALA A 70 3.86 12.93 -13.06
N ALA A 71 3.83 11.59 -12.99
CA ALA A 71 2.72 10.78 -13.48
C ALA A 71 1.41 11.14 -12.77
N VAL A 72 1.41 11.22 -11.44
CA VAL A 72 0.24 11.63 -10.64
C VAL A 72 -0.20 13.04 -11.02
N ASN A 73 0.72 13.97 -11.17
CA ASN A 73 0.42 15.36 -11.52
C ASN A 73 -0.11 15.54 -12.96
N SER A 74 0.09 14.55 -13.83
CA SER A 74 -0.39 14.55 -15.21
C SER A 74 -1.76 13.90 -15.39
N LEU A 75 -2.34 13.31 -14.35
CA LEU A 75 -3.66 12.71 -14.42
C LEU A 75 -4.72 13.74 -14.84
N SER A 76 -5.60 13.37 -15.75
CA SER A 76 -6.68 14.24 -16.23
C SER A 76 -7.69 14.59 -15.14
N GLN A 77 -7.89 13.67 -14.18
CA GLN A 77 -8.65 13.90 -12.95
C GLN A 77 -7.70 13.72 -11.76
N PRO A 78 -7.59 14.69 -10.86
CA PRO A 78 -6.78 14.50 -9.66
C PRO A 78 -7.43 13.49 -8.72
N PRO A 79 -6.65 12.63 -8.04
CA PRO A 79 -7.17 11.78 -6.98
C PRO A 79 -7.66 12.64 -5.80
N ASP A 80 -8.57 12.10 -5.01
CA ASP A 80 -9.09 12.78 -3.82
C ASP A 80 -7.98 12.91 -2.75
N PHE A 81 -7.08 11.93 -2.69
CA PHE A 81 -5.88 11.96 -1.86
C PHE A 81 -4.84 10.93 -2.36
N VAL A 82 -3.65 10.99 -1.79
CA VAL A 82 -2.59 10.01 -1.98
C VAL A 82 -2.23 9.43 -0.62
N VAL A 83 -2.04 8.10 -0.52
CA VAL A 83 -1.52 7.44 0.67
C VAL A 83 -0.19 6.76 0.36
N PHE A 84 0.80 7.02 1.20
CA PHE A 84 2.08 6.33 1.19
C PHE A 84 2.06 5.26 2.28
N THR A 85 2.24 4.00 1.88
CA THR A 85 2.10 2.84 2.78
C THR A 85 3.43 2.32 3.31
N GLY A 86 4.36 3.22 3.61
CA GLY A 86 5.60 2.94 4.34
C GLY A 86 6.84 2.75 3.48
N ASP A 87 7.96 2.58 4.16
CA ASP A 87 9.32 2.53 3.60
C ASP A 87 9.61 3.72 2.68
N LEU A 88 9.33 4.92 3.23
CA LEU A 88 9.57 6.20 2.55
C LEU A 88 11.06 6.40 2.32
N THR A 89 11.88 6.01 3.31
CA THR A 89 13.35 6.09 3.25
C THR A 89 13.97 4.70 3.37
N HIS A 90 15.18 4.54 2.87
CA HIS A 90 15.96 3.33 3.11
C HIS A 90 16.69 3.45 4.44
N ILE A 91 16.73 2.36 5.22
CA ILE A 91 17.29 2.34 6.57
C ILE A 91 18.77 2.78 6.60
N THR A 92 19.13 3.51 7.61
CA THR A 92 20.51 3.81 8.01
C THR A 92 20.55 4.10 9.50
N GLU A 93 21.61 3.67 10.20
CA GLU A 93 21.83 3.95 11.61
C GLU A 93 22.34 5.38 11.85
N ASP A 94 22.85 6.06 10.82
CA ASP A 94 23.27 7.44 10.90
C ASP A 94 22.06 8.38 11.03
N GLY A 95 21.87 8.95 12.21
CA GLY A 95 20.73 9.84 12.50
C GLY A 95 20.70 11.12 11.67
N ALA A 96 21.86 11.67 11.28
CA ALA A 96 21.92 12.84 10.41
C ALA A 96 21.48 12.49 8.99
N GLU A 97 21.94 11.34 8.48
CA GLU A 97 21.55 10.83 7.17
C GLU A 97 20.05 10.43 7.14
N ARG A 98 19.50 9.81 8.19
CA ARG A 98 18.06 9.55 8.31
C ARG A 98 17.26 10.85 8.17
N ARG A 99 17.65 11.87 8.93
CA ARG A 99 16.97 13.18 8.90
C ARG A 99 17.06 13.83 7.52
N ARG A 100 18.21 13.75 6.86
CA ARG A 100 18.40 14.23 5.48
C ARG A 100 17.44 13.52 4.52
N ARG A 101 17.37 12.19 4.57
CA ARG A 101 16.49 11.39 3.70
C ARG A 101 15.01 11.72 3.92
N LEU A 102 14.57 11.82 5.17
CA LEU A 102 13.19 12.21 5.51
C LEU A 102 12.85 13.63 5.03
N THR A 103 13.79 14.56 5.11
CA THR A 103 13.63 15.93 4.59
C THR A 103 13.45 15.89 3.07
N GLU A 104 14.36 15.24 2.36
CA GLU A 104 14.34 15.18 0.89
C GLU A 104 13.09 14.51 0.35
N VAL A 105 12.69 13.36 0.89
CA VAL A 105 11.47 12.66 0.44
C VAL A 105 10.23 13.52 0.67
N ARG A 106 10.16 14.21 1.80
CA ARG A 106 9.06 15.13 2.11
C ARG A 106 9.00 16.30 1.11
N GLU A 107 10.16 16.88 0.77
CA GLU A 107 10.25 17.99 -0.21
C GLU A 107 9.81 17.52 -1.61
N ILE A 108 10.24 16.34 -2.05
CA ILE A 108 9.83 15.78 -3.35
C ILE A 108 8.31 15.52 -3.36
N ILE A 109 7.76 14.91 -2.31
CA ILE A 109 6.31 14.65 -2.21
C ILE A 109 5.50 15.96 -2.16
N ALA A 110 6.04 17.04 -1.59
CA ALA A 110 5.40 18.35 -1.60
C ALA A 110 5.17 18.90 -3.02
N GLY A 111 5.87 18.37 -4.03
CA GLY A 111 5.64 18.61 -5.45
C GLY A 111 4.33 18.05 -6.01
N LEU A 112 3.59 17.22 -5.26
CA LEU A 112 2.25 16.80 -5.64
C LEU A 112 1.30 17.99 -5.72
N LYS A 113 0.49 18.05 -6.78
CA LYS A 113 -0.62 19.01 -6.92
C LYS A 113 -1.73 18.70 -5.91
N VAL A 114 -1.98 17.40 -5.65
CA VAL A 114 -2.90 16.92 -4.61
C VAL A 114 -2.29 17.22 -3.24
N LYS A 115 -3.00 17.97 -2.39
CA LYS A 115 -2.51 18.39 -1.09
C LYS A 115 -2.98 17.50 0.06
N ASN A 116 -3.99 16.68 -0.16
CA ASN A 116 -4.43 15.68 0.83
C ASN A 116 -3.54 14.44 0.68
N VAL A 117 -2.50 14.36 1.50
CA VAL A 117 -1.55 13.24 1.50
C VAL A 117 -1.55 12.59 2.87
N LYS A 118 -1.54 11.27 2.90
CA LYS A 118 -1.50 10.44 4.10
C LYS A 118 -0.23 9.59 4.09
N PHE A 119 0.33 9.35 5.27
CA PHE A 119 1.58 8.62 5.42
C PHE A 119 1.45 7.54 6.47
N LEU A 120 2.02 6.37 6.21
CA LEU A 120 2.33 5.35 7.20
C LEU A 120 3.85 5.15 7.22
N PRO A 121 4.41 4.75 8.36
CA PRO A 121 5.80 4.31 8.41
C PRO A 121 5.96 2.90 7.83
N GLY A 122 7.15 2.61 7.27
CA GLY A 122 7.67 1.26 7.12
C GLY A 122 8.77 0.99 8.14
N GLU A 123 9.27 -0.25 8.21
CA GLU A 123 10.32 -0.61 9.16
C GLU A 123 11.62 0.17 8.92
N HIS A 124 11.89 0.54 7.68
CA HIS A 124 13.04 1.37 7.34
C HIS A 124 12.93 2.81 7.86
N ASP A 125 11.72 3.28 8.11
CA ASP A 125 11.47 4.63 8.64
C ASP A 125 11.43 4.67 10.17
N ALA A 126 10.94 3.61 10.82
CA ALA A 126 10.46 3.70 12.20
C ALA A 126 11.06 2.69 13.19
N SER A 127 11.66 1.57 12.74
CA SER A 127 12.08 0.48 13.65
C SER A 127 13.25 0.81 14.56
N LEU A 128 14.11 1.78 14.19
CA LEU A 128 15.33 2.10 14.95
C LEU A 128 15.08 2.93 16.22
N ASP A 129 13.97 3.67 16.29
CA ASP A 129 13.67 4.60 17.37
C ASP A 129 12.19 4.62 17.75
N SER A 130 11.49 3.51 17.49
CA SER A 130 10.04 3.40 17.73
C SER A 130 9.23 4.52 17.04
N GLY A 131 9.68 4.94 15.85
CA GLY A 131 9.00 5.92 15.02
C GLY A 131 9.15 7.36 15.48
N GLN A 132 10.04 7.67 16.43
CA GLN A 132 10.18 9.05 16.96
C GLN A 132 10.56 10.04 15.85
N MET A 133 11.61 9.74 15.08
CA MET A 133 12.05 10.64 14.01
C MET A 133 11.01 10.72 12.88
N TYR A 134 10.37 9.60 12.52
CA TYR A 134 9.28 9.60 11.55
C TYR A 134 8.16 10.58 11.96
N GLN A 135 7.75 10.55 13.23
CA GLN A 135 6.67 11.41 13.74
C GLN A 135 6.97 12.91 13.65
N GLU A 136 8.23 13.31 13.76
CA GLU A 136 8.64 14.71 13.59
C GLU A 136 8.35 15.23 12.16
N PHE A 137 8.41 14.35 11.15
CA PHE A 137 8.25 14.72 9.74
C PHE A 137 6.84 14.50 9.21
N PHE A 138 6.17 13.41 9.61
CA PHE A 138 4.94 12.92 9.00
C PHE A 138 3.76 12.81 9.97
N GLY A 139 3.98 13.05 11.26
CA GLY A 139 2.93 12.96 12.27
C GLY A 139 2.72 11.54 12.83
N PRO A 140 1.54 11.24 13.39
CA PRO A 140 1.32 9.99 14.11
C PRO A 140 1.52 8.76 13.23
N THR A 141 2.03 7.66 13.83
CA THR A 141 2.29 6.40 13.14
C THR A 141 1.01 5.57 12.92
N HIS A 142 -0.02 5.78 13.75
CA HIS A 142 -1.34 5.18 13.58
C HIS A 142 -2.43 6.23 13.84
N TYR A 143 -3.50 6.20 13.05
CA TYR A 143 -4.57 7.20 13.08
C TYR A 143 -5.79 6.76 12.27
N VAL A 144 -6.87 7.51 12.38
CA VAL A 144 -8.07 7.34 11.56
C VAL A 144 -8.38 8.61 10.77
N PHE A 145 -8.98 8.43 9.62
CA PHE A 145 -9.63 9.50 8.87
C PHE A 145 -10.84 8.94 8.11
N GLN A 146 -11.68 9.83 7.63
CA GLN A 146 -12.84 9.44 6.85
C GLN A 146 -12.85 10.17 5.51
N HIS A 147 -13.32 9.48 4.48
CA HIS A 147 -13.56 10.10 3.18
C HIS A 147 -14.79 9.46 2.53
N LYS A 148 -15.78 10.28 2.17
CA LYS A 148 -17.04 9.87 1.49
C LYS A 148 -17.67 8.60 2.09
N GLY A 149 -17.83 8.59 3.42
CA GLY A 149 -18.46 7.50 4.16
C GLY A 149 -17.64 6.22 4.26
N VAL A 150 -16.35 6.24 3.91
CA VAL A 150 -15.38 5.17 4.17
C VAL A 150 -14.50 5.56 5.34
N HIS A 151 -14.32 4.65 6.29
CA HIS A 151 -13.41 4.78 7.42
C HIS A 151 -12.06 4.19 7.06
N PHE A 152 -11.02 5.01 7.14
CA PHE A 152 -9.64 4.59 6.94
C PHE A 152 -8.96 4.50 8.30
N ILE A 153 -8.40 3.33 8.61
CA ILE A 153 -7.68 3.06 9.86
C ILE A 153 -6.25 2.69 9.49
N ALA A 154 -5.31 3.59 9.76
CA ALA A 154 -3.89 3.36 9.58
C ALA A 154 -3.32 2.70 10.84
N LEU A 155 -2.63 1.57 10.67
CA LEU A 155 -2.02 0.79 11.74
C LEU A 155 -0.50 0.81 11.61
N ASP A 156 0.16 0.98 12.73
CA ASP A 156 1.62 0.90 12.86
C ASP A 156 2.02 -0.53 13.27
N ASN A 157 2.55 -1.29 12.36
CA ASN A 157 3.05 -2.64 12.60
C ASN A 157 4.56 -2.75 12.36
N VAL A 158 5.30 -1.63 12.50
CA VAL A 158 6.73 -1.55 12.18
C VAL A 158 7.56 -0.80 13.21
N SER A 159 7.00 0.13 13.99
CA SER A 159 7.74 0.88 15.01
C SER A 159 8.22 0.00 16.17
N ASP A 160 7.50 -1.08 16.49
CA ASP A 160 8.06 -2.18 17.28
C ASP A 160 9.06 -2.96 16.40
N PRO A 161 10.35 -3.04 16.78
CA PRO A 161 11.35 -3.78 16.04
C PRO A 161 11.00 -5.26 15.83
N GLY A 162 10.09 -5.80 16.64
CA GLY A 162 9.55 -7.13 16.48
C GLY A 162 8.48 -7.25 15.41
N GLY A 163 8.03 -6.16 14.80
CA GLY A 163 7.01 -6.15 13.76
C GLY A 163 5.63 -6.55 14.30
N SER A 164 5.18 -5.91 15.40
CA SER A 164 3.87 -6.14 16.01
C SER A 164 3.07 -4.85 16.17
N LEU A 165 1.75 -4.98 16.33
CA LEU A 165 0.85 -3.88 16.70
C LEU A 165 0.91 -3.59 18.20
N GLY A 166 1.01 -4.64 19.02
CA GLY A 166 0.98 -4.56 20.47
C GLY A 166 -0.44 -4.38 21.03
N GLU A 167 -0.58 -4.75 22.31
CA GLU A 167 -1.90 -4.79 22.98
C GLU A 167 -2.59 -3.40 23.04
N VAL A 168 -1.81 -2.34 23.17
CA VAL A 168 -2.35 -0.96 23.24
C VAL A 168 -3.02 -0.57 21.93
N GLN A 169 -2.35 -0.83 20.80
CA GLN A 169 -2.91 -0.50 19.48
C GLN A 169 -4.03 -1.45 19.09
N LEU A 170 -3.96 -2.73 19.45
CA LEU A 170 -5.07 -3.68 19.23
C LEU A 170 -6.33 -3.23 19.98
N LYS A 171 -6.21 -2.80 21.23
CA LYS A 171 -7.33 -2.24 21.98
C LYS A 171 -7.86 -0.94 21.39
N TRP A 172 -6.97 -0.09 20.90
CA TRP A 172 -7.36 1.13 20.18
C TRP A 172 -8.12 0.78 18.88
N LEU A 173 -7.63 -0.19 18.10
CA LEU A 173 -8.29 -0.67 16.88
C LEU A 173 -9.72 -1.16 17.20
N GLU A 174 -9.88 -1.97 18.24
CA GLU A 174 -11.19 -2.44 18.67
C GLU A 174 -12.16 -1.26 18.95
N GLY A 175 -11.68 -0.23 19.65
CA GLY A 175 -12.45 0.97 19.92
C GLY A 175 -12.85 1.75 18.66
N GLU A 176 -11.93 1.88 17.68
CA GLU A 176 -12.23 2.56 16.42
C GLU A 176 -13.21 1.76 15.55
N LEU A 177 -13.11 0.44 15.54
CA LEU A 177 -14.08 -0.43 14.86
C LEU A 177 -15.50 -0.32 15.47
N GLN A 178 -15.59 -0.25 16.80
CA GLN A 178 -16.87 -0.05 17.49
C GLN A 178 -17.49 1.31 17.13
N LYS A 179 -16.69 2.38 17.09
CA LYS A 179 -17.14 3.73 16.68
C LYS A 179 -17.61 3.78 15.25
N ALA A 180 -16.93 3.08 14.34
CA ALA A 180 -17.31 3.00 12.94
C ALA A 180 -18.66 2.29 12.75
N GLY A 181 -18.93 1.25 13.54
CA GLY A 181 -20.14 0.44 13.47
C GLY A 181 -20.04 -0.75 12.52
N LYS A 182 -20.86 -1.76 12.77
CA LYS A 182 -20.78 -3.09 12.10
C LYS A 182 -20.94 -3.05 10.59
N GLN A 183 -21.67 -2.10 10.03
CA GLN A 183 -21.95 -1.99 8.60
C GLN A 183 -21.08 -0.96 7.90
N ALA A 184 -20.15 -0.33 8.63
CA ALA A 184 -19.24 0.64 8.06
C ALA A 184 -18.37 0.04 6.96
N ARG A 185 -18.08 0.82 5.92
CA ARG A 185 -17.04 0.52 4.95
C ARG A 185 -15.70 0.91 5.56
N ILE A 186 -14.78 -0.03 5.70
CA ILE A 186 -13.53 0.16 6.40
C ILE A 186 -12.37 -0.23 5.49
N ILE A 187 -11.38 0.65 5.36
CA ILE A 187 -10.09 0.33 4.77
C ILE A 187 -9.05 0.38 5.88
N ILE A 188 -8.39 -0.74 6.09
CA ILE A 188 -7.21 -0.85 6.95
C ILE A 188 -5.98 -0.59 6.09
N LEU A 189 -5.12 0.29 6.56
CA LEU A 189 -3.83 0.60 5.93
C LEU A 189 -2.72 0.11 6.85
N THR A 190 -1.81 -0.71 6.34
CA THR A 190 -0.64 -1.21 7.07
C THR A 190 0.58 -1.16 6.16
N HIS A 191 1.78 -1.26 6.72
CA HIS A 191 2.96 -1.49 5.90
C HIS A 191 3.17 -2.98 5.65
N ARG A 192 3.27 -3.80 6.68
CA ARG A 192 3.47 -5.25 6.59
C ARG A 192 2.11 -5.98 6.48
N PRO A 193 2.04 -7.16 5.85
CA PRO A 193 0.83 -7.97 5.88
C PRO A 193 0.45 -8.34 7.32
N ILE A 194 -0.85 -8.31 7.65
CA ILE A 194 -1.38 -8.72 8.96
C ILE A 194 -1.75 -10.21 9.01
N PHE A 195 -1.27 -10.99 8.05
CA PHE A 195 -1.37 -12.45 7.97
C PHE A 195 0.00 -13.03 7.63
N ASP A 196 0.18 -14.33 7.89
CA ASP A 196 1.42 -15.04 7.63
C ASP A 196 1.55 -15.36 6.13
N LEU A 197 2.04 -14.40 5.35
CA LEU A 197 2.30 -14.61 3.92
C LEU A 197 3.53 -15.50 3.71
N TYR A 198 4.65 -15.11 4.29
CA TYR A 198 5.89 -15.88 4.27
C TYR A 198 6.79 -15.46 5.44
N PRO A 199 6.58 -15.98 6.65
CA PRO A 199 7.29 -15.56 7.87
C PRO A 199 8.81 -15.72 7.78
N GLN A 200 9.31 -16.69 7.00
CA GLN A 200 10.74 -16.91 6.79
C GLN A 200 11.44 -15.72 6.11
N TRP A 201 10.68 -14.87 5.43
CA TRP A 201 11.16 -13.64 4.82
C TRP A 201 10.69 -12.39 5.56
N ASP A 202 10.18 -12.55 6.77
CA ASP A 202 9.63 -11.46 7.57
C ASP A 202 8.36 -10.81 6.94
N TRP A 203 7.64 -11.58 6.13
CA TRP A 203 6.40 -11.16 5.49
C TRP A 203 5.19 -11.58 6.32
N ALA A 204 5.11 -10.99 7.48
CA ALA A 204 4.06 -11.18 8.47
C ALA A 204 4.06 -10.04 9.49
N THR A 205 2.98 -9.90 10.25
CA THR A 205 2.91 -9.12 11.48
C THR A 205 2.77 -10.13 12.62
N ARG A 206 3.63 -10.06 13.64
CA ARG A 206 3.74 -11.07 14.71
C ARG A 206 2.41 -11.37 15.41
N ASP A 207 1.61 -10.33 15.67
CA ASP A 207 0.29 -10.41 16.29
C ASP A 207 -0.84 -10.06 15.32
N GLY A 208 -0.58 -10.13 14.01
CA GLY A 208 -1.52 -9.79 12.96
C GLY A 208 -2.82 -10.62 13.01
N ALA A 209 -2.73 -11.89 13.43
CA ALA A 209 -3.89 -12.73 13.62
C ALA A 209 -4.90 -12.13 14.61
N LYS A 210 -4.44 -11.47 15.69
CA LYS A 210 -5.33 -10.78 16.64
C LYS A 210 -6.05 -9.61 15.98
N ALA A 211 -5.37 -8.86 15.10
CA ALA A 211 -6.02 -7.79 14.33
C ALA A 211 -7.07 -8.35 13.38
N VAL A 212 -6.76 -9.45 12.67
CA VAL A 212 -7.72 -10.14 11.81
C VAL A 212 -8.95 -10.60 12.58
N GLU A 213 -8.79 -11.20 13.78
CA GLU A 213 -9.89 -11.60 14.63
C GLU A 213 -10.81 -10.43 14.99
N LEU A 214 -10.26 -9.23 15.27
CA LEU A 214 -11.04 -8.02 15.51
C LEU A 214 -11.80 -7.54 14.26
N LEU A 215 -11.26 -7.76 13.07
CA LEU A 215 -11.84 -7.35 11.79
C LEU A 215 -12.93 -8.30 11.28
N LEU A 216 -12.82 -9.59 11.52
CA LEU A 216 -13.77 -10.61 11.04
C LEU A 216 -15.26 -10.33 11.32
N PRO A 217 -15.66 -9.70 12.44
CA PRO A 217 -17.05 -9.35 12.66
C PRO A 217 -17.61 -8.22 11.76
N TYR A 218 -16.78 -7.58 10.92
CA TYR A 218 -17.15 -6.46 10.07
C TYR A 218 -17.15 -6.89 8.59
N PRO A 219 -18.32 -6.93 7.92
CA PRO A 219 -18.43 -7.52 6.58
C PRO A 219 -17.78 -6.70 5.46
N ASN A 220 -17.53 -5.41 5.70
CA ASN A 220 -17.10 -4.47 4.66
C ASN A 220 -15.68 -3.93 4.92
N VAL A 221 -14.74 -4.83 5.20
CA VAL A 221 -13.33 -4.51 5.45
C VAL A 221 -12.49 -4.86 4.24
N THR A 222 -11.53 -4.00 3.90
CA THR A 222 -10.45 -4.24 2.94
C THR A 222 -9.13 -3.83 3.57
N VAL A 223 -8.05 -4.58 3.36
CA VAL A 223 -6.71 -4.27 3.83
C VAL A 223 -5.81 -3.93 2.66
N LEU A 224 -5.12 -2.78 2.74
CA LEU A 224 -4.09 -2.36 1.79
C LEU A 224 -2.74 -2.30 2.49
N TYR A 225 -1.70 -2.86 1.88
CA TYR A 225 -0.37 -2.95 2.48
C TYR A 225 0.75 -2.82 1.43
N GLY A 226 1.99 -2.67 1.87
CA GLY A 226 3.21 -2.57 1.07
C GLY A 226 4.20 -3.69 1.36
N HIS A 227 5.46 -3.36 1.68
CA HIS A 227 6.51 -4.20 2.23
C HIS A 227 7.05 -5.30 1.31
N ILE A 228 6.20 -5.98 0.55
CA ILE A 228 6.60 -7.13 -0.27
C ILE A 228 7.02 -6.74 -1.69
N HIS A 229 6.91 -5.45 -2.04
CA HIS A 229 7.28 -4.85 -3.33
C HIS A 229 6.67 -5.54 -4.56
N GLN A 230 5.48 -6.12 -4.42
CA GLN A 230 4.79 -6.77 -5.52
C GLN A 230 3.27 -6.63 -5.37
N GLU A 231 2.59 -6.65 -6.50
CA GLU A 231 1.15 -6.84 -6.50
C GLU A 231 0.83 -8.24 -5.96
N HIS A 232 0.04 -8.28 -4.91
CA HIS A 232 -0.38 -9.54 -4.29
C HIS A 232 -1.78 -9.40 -3.72
N HIS A 233 -2.58 -10.44 -3.86
CA HIS A 233 -3.94 -10.50 -3.38
C HIS A 233 -4.14 -11.75 -2.52
N HIS A 234 -4.74 -11.57 -1.35
CA HIS A 234 -5.00 -12.64 -0.40
C HIS A 234 -6.38 -12.45 0.24
N MET A 235 -6.99 -13.54 0.70
CA MET A 235 -8.24 -13.52 1.44
C MET A 235 -8.05 -14.17 2.81
N THR A 236 -8.43 -13.47 3.88
CA THR A 236 -8.56 -14.06 5.21
C THR A 236 -10.04 -14.05 5.59
N GLY A 237 -10.68 -15.21 5.47
CA GLY A 237 -12.16 -15.27 5.52
C GLY A 237 -12.76 -14.48 4.35
N HIS A 238 -13.56 -13.46 4.67
CA HIS A 238 -14.16 -12.54 3.68
C HIS A 238 -13.36 -11.26 3.47
N ILE A 239 -12.26 -11.06 4.20
CA ILE A 239 -11.46 -9.84 4.17
C ILE A 239 -10.42 -9.93 3.05
N PRO A 240 -10.50 -9.08 2.00
CA PRO A 240 -9.46 -9.00 0.99
C PRO A 240 -8.27 -8.18 1.48
N HIS A 241 -7.07 -8.67 1.19
CA HIS A 241 -5.80 -8.02 1.45
C HIS A 241 -5.07 -7.79 0.13
N HIS A 242 -4.59 -6.57 -0.12
CA HIS A 242 -3.97 -6.19 -1.37
C HIS A 242 -2.66 -5.44 -1.13
N ALA A 243 -1.54 -6.02 -1.57
CA ALA A 243 -0.24 -5.36 -1.58
C ALA A 243 -0.03 -4.55 -2.85
N ALA A 244 0.57 -3.37 -2.71
CA ALA A 244 1.03 -2.56 -3.82
C ALA A 244 2.47 -2.93 -4.23
N LYS A 245 2.82 -2.61 -5.48
CA LYS A 245 4.20 -2.66 -5.97
C LYS A 245 5.06 -1.63 -5.24
N GLY A 246 6.35 -1.94 -5.12
CA GLY A 246 7.34 -0.99 -4.65
C GLY A 246 7.76 0.01 -5.73
N MET A 247 8.35 1.13 -5.30
CA MET A 247 8.82 2.19 -6.17
C MET A 247 10.31 2.09 -6.49
N MET A 248 11.10 1.37 -5.68
CA MET A 248 12.56 1.36 -5.79
C MET A 248 13.11 0.10 -6.47
N PHE A 249 12.62 -1.06 -6.07
CA PHE A 249 12.99 -2.36 -6.61
C PHE A 249 11.88 -3.38 -6.36
N SER A 250 11.89 -4.46 -7.14
CA SER A 250 10.99 -5.59 -6.98
C SER A 250 11.63 -6.69 -6.13
N LEU A 251 10.80 -7.47 -5.46
CA LEU A 251 11.20 -8.67 -4.73
C LEU A 251 10.64 -9.93 -5.43
N PRO A 252 11.27 -11.10 -5.29
CA PRO A 252 10.79 -12.34 -5.89
C PRO A 252 9.50 -12.84 -5.22
N ALA A 253 8.75 -13.69 -5.91
CA ALA A 253 7.58 -14.33 -5.34
C ALA A 253 7.94 -15.15 -4.08
N PRO A 254 7.02 -15.26 -3.09
CA PRO A 254 7.28 -15.99 -1.85
C PRO A 254 7.80 -17.40 -2.12
N GLY A 255 8.94 -17.75 -1.50
CA GLY A 255 9.53 -19.08 -1.63
C GLY A 255 10.15 -19.43 -2.99
N SER A 256 10.12 -18.54 -3.98
CA SER A 256 10.72 -18.80 -5.31
C SER A 256 12.24 -18.78 -5.31
N MET A 257 12.85 -18.24 -4.25
CA MET A 257 14.29 -18.19 -4.02
C MET A 257 14.60 -18.54 -2.56
N PRO A 258 15.84 -18.99 -2.26
CA PRO A 258 16.24 -19.33 -0.89
C PRO A 258 16.23 -18.14 0.08
N LYS A 259 16.39 -16.92 -0.43
CA LYS A 259 16.43 -15.67 0.34
C LYS A 259 15.66 -14.56 -0.36
N ARG A 260 15.10 -13.63 0.42
CA ARG A 260 14.55 -12.37 -0.07
C ARG A 260 15.69 -11.47 -0.58
N VAL A 261 15.88 -11.45 -1.88
CA VAL A 261 16.90 -10.62 -2.56
C VAL A 261 16.21 -9.77 -3.61
N ALA A 262 16.52 -8.48 -3.65
CA ALA A 262 15.99 -7.58 -4.66
C ALA A 262 16.34 -8.08 -6.07
N ILE A 263 15.35 -8.03 -6.96
CA ILE A 263 15.54 -8.49 -8.36
C ILE A 263 16.50 -7.53 -9.06
N PRO A 264 17.57 -8.06 -9.73
CA PRO A 264 18.48 -7.21 -10.46
C PRO A 264 17.81 -6.41 -11.58
N TRP A 265 18.31 -5.22 -11.80
CA TRP A 265 17.88 -4.35 -12.87
C TRP A 265 18.07 -4.97 -14.24
N ASP A 266 17.08 -4.77 -15.11
CA ASP A 266 17.08 -5.24 -16.49
C ASP A 266 17.00 -4.02 -17.44
N PRO A 267 18.07 -3.76 -18.26
CA PRO A 267 18.08 -2.63 -19.18
C PRO A 267 16.96 -2.69 -20.24
N ALA A 268 16.47 -3.91 -20.56
CA ALA A 268 15.35 -4.09 -21.48
C ALA A 268 13.98 -3.73 -20.88
N ALA A 269 13.89 -3.77 -19.54
CA ALA A 269 12.66 -3.46 -18.79
C ALA A 269 13.00 -2.76 -17.45
N PRO A 270 13.52 -1.52 -17.48
CA PRO A 270 14.15 -0.84 -16.34
C PRO A 270 13.21 -0.57 -15.17
N TYR A 271 11.90 -0.56 -15.40
CA TYR A 271 10.89 -0.34 -14.35
C TYR A 271 9.97 -1.56 -14.18
N ARG A 272 10.41 -2.75 -14.60
CA ARG A 272 9.63 -3.98 -14.44
C ARG A 272 9.28 -4.21 -12.95
N GLY A 273 7.98 -4.35 -12.67
CA GLY A 273 7.48 -4.59 -11.32
C GLY A 273 7.42 -3.35 -10.43
N LEU A 274 7.82 -2.17 -10.92
CA LEU A 274 7.70 -0.90 -10.20
C LEU A 274 6.43 -0.17 -10.61
N GLY A 275 5.79 0.49 -9.65
CA GLY A 275 4.57 1.22 -9.92
C GLY A 275 3.82 1.61 -8.66
N PHE A 276 2.65 2.20 -8.86
CA PHE A 276 1.70 2.55 -7.81
C PHE A 276 0.31 2.07 -8.19
N ARG A 277 -0.63 2.18 -7.26
CA ARG A 277 -1.99 1.67 -7.46
C ARG A 277 -3.00 2.81 -7.38
N GLU A 278 -3.98 2.78 -8.29
CA GLU A 278 -5.23 3.50 -8.17
C GLU A 278 -6.26 2.60 -7.47
N VAL A 279 -6.94 3.16 -6.47
CA VAL A 279 -8.03 2.51 -5.74
C VAL A 279 -9.28 3.35 -5.92
N ALA A 280 -10.24 2.83 -6.68
CA ALA A 280 -11.48 3.53 -6.96
C ALA A 280 -12.66 2.93 -6.19
N ALA A 281 -13.46 3.80 -5.59
CA ALA A 281 -14.67 3.48 -4.87
C ALA A 281 -15.88 4.02 -5.61
N LYS A 282 -16.88 3.17 -5.83
CA LYS A 282 -18.22 3.59 -6.28
C LYS A 282 -19.13 3.75 -5.08
N GLY A 283 -19.93 4.82 -5.08
CA GLY A 283 -20.79 5.19 -3.99
C GLY A 283 -21.63 4.02 -3.47
N GLY A 284 -21.60 3.78 -2.17
CA GLY A 284 -22.37 2.74 -1.51
C GLY A 284 -21.80 1.31 -1.62
N GLN A 285 -20.77 1.06 -2.45
CA GLN A 285 -20.17 -0.28 -2.60
C GLN A 285 -19.01 -0.46 -1.61
N ALA A 286 -18.86 -1.69 -1.09
CA ALA A 286 -17.75 -2.10 -0.22
C ALA A 286 -16.59 -2.77 -0.99
N VAL A 287 -16.72 -2.89 -2.30
CA VAL A 287 -15.71 -3.45 -3.20
C VAL A 287 -15.04 -2.30 -3.94
N TYR A 288 -13.74 -2.33 -4.05
CA TYR A 288 -12.92 -1.32 -4.70
C TYR A 288 -12.34 -1.85 -6.01
N ASP A 289 -12.36 -1.01 -7.05
CA ASP A 289 -11.65 -1.29 -8.29
C ASP A 289 -10.18 -0.92 -8.11
N LEU A 290 -9.27 -1.87 -8.34
CA LEU A 290 -7.83 -1.70 -8.21
C LEU A 290 -7.17 -1.68 -9.58
N THR A 291 -6.40 -0.65 -9.87
CA THR A 291 -5.65 -0.52 -11.13
C THR A 291 -4.17 -0.27 -10.84
N GLU A 292 -3.31 -1.20 -11.26
CA GLU A 292 -1.86 -1.03 -11.14
C GLU A 292 -1.35 -0.10 -12.24
N VAL A 293 -0.63 0.93 -11.84
CA VAL A 293 -0.02 1.93 -12.72
C VAL A 293 1.49 1.68 -12.76
N PRO A 294 2.02 1.03 -13.81
CA PRO A 294 3.44 0.78 -13.91
C PRO A 294 4.21 2.08 -14.17
N LEU A 295 5.41 2.20 -13.60
CA LEU A 295 6.35 3.22 -14.00
C LEU A 295 6.79 2.98 -15.45
N GLN A 296 6.87 4.05 -16.22
CA GLN A 296 7.27 3.99 -17.62
C GLN A 296 8.59 4.73 -17.85
N LYS A 297 9.31 4.31 -18.88
CA LYS A 297 10.44 5.07 -19.41
C LYS A 297 9.87 6.33 -20.02
N GLY A 298 10.22 7.51 -19.47
CA GLY A 298 9.83 8.81 -20.02
C GLY A 298 10.48 9.08 -21.37
#